data_5855e7adb6ae5939a1c295e71c97eb2e
#
_entry.id   5855e7adb6ae5939a1c295e71c97eb2e
#
_cell.length_a   1.000
_cell.length_b   1.000
_cell.length_c   1.000
_cell.angle_alpha   90.00
_cell.angle_beta   90.00
_cell.angle_gamma   90.00
#
_symmetry.space_group_name_H-M   'P 1'
#
loop_
_entity.id
_entity.type
_entity.pdbx_description
1 polymer ?
#
loop_
_entity_poly.entity_id
_entity_poly.type
_entity_poly.pdbx_seq_one_letter_code
_entity_poly.pdbx_strand_id
1 'polypeptide(L)'
;MATKDTLKVNSRSISGDELLSYIINVTPELQGQVELPVQGDKNNIPRIGEIISSNNRYKNAFINTVNLIALTVIDRNGWENPWDFTTRGTMAWGDSVREMMLDLVDPHDYNDDLADEDKFIETEVPNVFNHIHVLNYQKYYKTTTSDDQMSMAFASEQSLFNFVDEVVRMLYESMIYDIFLVDKYMLCRRALDGTITSKKIDNYANLTAREKATAIKTVSNLMTFRSPNYNPAGIRNAVSFADQVAIIDAHFEAEFATETLATSFFKNDADFKINKLVLIDSFSEHDTQRLAKLLNDQYVAFTEAEIAALQSLHCVIMHREWYQDRNYALDNAQETGKETMFYNPQTLKANHFLHIWRCFATSPFYGCCAMTSDTPGVTSVTVTPSTVSISPGIPVEFKANVVTTGFANKSVTWSIDDTAKAAGVSIDAISGVLNIPSTATVEAVTVTATSVFDETKTGTATVTVVL
;
A
#
# COMPACT_ATOMS: atom_id res chain seq x y z
N MET A 1 -20.74 -1.85 -34.23
CA MET A 1 -21.08 -2.96 -33.34
C MET A 1 -19.97 -4.00 -33.49
N ALA A 2 -18.99 -4.02 -32.59
CA ALA A 2 -17.96 -5.03 -32.58
C ALA A 2 -18.50 -6.21 -31.78
N THR A 3 -18.62 -7.36 -32.43
CA THR A 3 -18.96 -8.64 -31.83
C THR A 3 -17.92 -8.99 -30.78
N LYS A 4 -18.33 -9.06 -29.50
CA LYS A 4 -17.55 -9.70 -28.44
C LYS A 4 -17.34 -11.16 -28.85
N ASP A 5 -16.14 -11.50 -29.28
CA ASP A 5 -15.69 -12.88 -29.32
C ASP A 5 -15.67 -13.42 -27.88
N THR A 6 -16.70 -14.17 -27.56
CA THR A 6 -16.70 -15.00 -26.36
C THR A 6 -15.64 -16.06 -26.54
N LEU A 7 -14.49 -15.88 -25.91
CA LEU A 7 -13.50 -16.94 -25.73
C LEU A 7 -14.21 -18.14 -25.09
N LYS A 8 -14.47 -19.17 -25.88
CA LYS A 8 -14.92 -20.46 -25.37
C LYS A 8 -13.73 -21.04 -24.62
N VAL A 9 -13.70 -20.87 -23.33
CA VAL A 9 -12.78 -21.59 -22.44
C VAL A 9 -13.17 -23.07 -22.55
N ASN A 10 -12.44 -23.85 -23.33
CA ASN A 10 -12.51 -25.29 -23.28
C ASN A 10 -11.92 -25.71 -21.92
N SER A 11 -12.77 -25.96 -20.94
CA SER A 11 -12.40 -26.60 -19.68
C SER A 11 -12.08 -28.09 -19.98
N ARG A 12 -10.93 -28.38 -20.55
CA ARG A 12 -10.40 -29.73 -20.65
C ARG A 12 -9.55 -29.96 -19.41
N SER A 13 -9.92 -30.96 -18.61
CA SER A 13 -9.05 -31.46 -17.56
C SER A 13 -7.77 -32.02 -18.19
N ILE A 14 -6.63 -31.50 -17.81
CA ILE A 14 -5.33 -32.00 -18.21
C ILE A 14 -5.08 -33.29 -17.42
N SER A 15 -4.71 -34.39 -18.10
CA SER A 15 -4.31 -35.64 -17.42
C SER A 15 -2.87 -35.53 -16.89
N GLY A 16 -2.50 -36.35 -15.88
CA GLY A 16 -1.15 -36.39 -15.36
C GLY A 16 -0.12 -36.76 -16.41
N ASP A 17 -0.47 -37.62 -17.37
CA ASP A 17 0.36 -37.96 -18.53
C ASP A 17 0.62 -36.75 -19.44
N GLU A 18 -0.42 -35.91 -19.66
CA GLU A 18 -0.28 -34.67 -20.45
C GLU A 18 0.58 -33.65 -19.73
N LEU A 19 0.41 -33.49 -18.40
CA LEU A 19 1.27 -32.63 -17.59
C LEU A 19 2.74 -33.10 -17.62
N LEU A 20 2.96 -34.37 -17.41
CA LEU A 20 4.32 -34.95 -17.43
C LEU A 20 4.98 -34.84 -18.82
N SER A 21 4.19 -35.05 -19.90
CA SER A 21 4.66 -34.83 -21.28
C SER A 21 5.05 -33.38 -21.52
N TYR A 22 4.28 -32.44 -21.00
CA TYR A 22 4.58 -31.02 -21.12
C TYR A 22 5.87 -30.68 -20.38
N ILE A 23 6.04 -31.14 -19.13
CA ILE A 23 7.25 -30.92 -18.33
C ILE A 23 8.49 -31.47 -19.06
N ILE A 24 8.42 -32.68 -19.57
CA ILE A 24 9.56 -33.32 -20.32
C ILE A 24 9.89 -32.50 -21.57
N ASN A 25 8.90 -32.04 -22.31
CA ASN A 25 9.12 -31.29 -23.57
C ASN A 25 9.65 -29.88 -23.35
N VAL A 26 9.28 -29.23 -22.25
CA VAL A 26 9.75 -27.86 -21.93
C VAL A 26 11.11 -27.85 -21.24
N THR A 27 11.52 -28.99 -20.62
CA THR A 27 12.80 -29.11 -19.91
C THR A 27 13.91 -29.57 -20.83
N PRO A 28 14.90 -28.73 -21.20
CA PRO A 28 15.96 -29.11 -22.15
C PRO A 28 16.77 -30.35 -21.73
N GLU A 29 16.97 -30.51 -20.42
CA GLU A 29 17.74 -31.63 -19.85
C GLU A 29 16.98 -32.97 -19.90
N LEU A 30 15.66 -32.95 -19.96
CA LEU A 30 14.79 -34.12 -20.02
C LEU A 30 14.42 -34.47 -21.46
N GLN A 31 14.39 -33.47 -22.35
CA GLN A 31 13.98 -33.61 -23.73
C GLN A 31 14.90 -34.64 -24.49
N GLY A 32 14.30 -35.70 -25.00
CA GLY A 32 15.01 -36.75 -25.71
C GLY A 32 15.88 -37.69 -24.83
N GLN A 33 15.96 -37.45 -23.53
CA GLN A 33 16.65 -38.29 -22.56
C GLN A 33 15.68 -39.15 -21.73
N VAL A 34 14.46 -38.64 -21.53
CA VAL A 34 13.38 -39.33 -20.83
C VAL A 34 12.28 -39.67 -21.84
N GLU A 35 11.78 -40.90 -21.80
CA GLU A 35 10.67 -41.30 -22.67
C GLU A 35 9.38 -40.55 -22.32
N LEU A 36 8.61 -40.15 -23.35
CA LEU A 36 7.32 -39.57 -23.16
C LEU A 36 6.30 -40.62 -22.67
N PRO A 37 5.29 -40.20 -21.87
CA PRO A 37 4.20 -41.08 -21.46
C PRO A 37 3.45 -41.67 -22.66
N VAL A 38 3.14 -42.96 -22.59
CA VAL A 38 2.35 -43.66 -23.60
C VAL A 38 0.87 -43.60 -23.22
N GLN A 39 0.03 -43.08 -24.08
CA GLN A 39 -1.39 -42.91 -23.81
C GLN A 39 -2.05 -44.24 -23.37
N GLY A 40 -2.67 -44.21 -22.17
CA GLY A 40 -3.39 -45.36 -21.60
C GLY A 40 -2.56 -46.32 -20.75
N ASP A 41 -1.25 -46.11 -20.57
CA ASP A 41 -0.43 -46.90 -19.67
C ASP A 41 -0.46 -46.34 -18.25
N LYS A 42 -1.05 -47.07 -17.31
CA LYS A 42 -1.16 -46.68 -15.89
C LYS A 42 0.20 -46.62 -15.15
N ASN A 43 1.23 -47.21 -15.73
CA ASN A 43 2.58 -47.21 -15.11
C ASN A 43 3.47 -46.09 -15.64
N ASN A 44 3.00 -45.21 -16.49
CA ASN A 44 3.78 -44.11 -17.04
C ASN A 44 4.43 -43.25 -15.95
N ILE A 45 3.63 -42.71 -15.03
CA ILE A 45 4.09 -41.78 -14.02
C ILE A 45 5.13 -42.44 -13.09
N PRO A 46 4.91 -43.66 -12.51
CA PRO A 46 5.90 -44.33 -11.71
C PRO A 46 7.19 -44.62 -12.46
N ARG A 47 7.09 -45.17 -13.69
CA ARG A 47 8.25 -45.53 -14.52
C ARG A 47 9.11 -44.30 -14.87
N ILE A 48 8.50 -43.24 -15.34
CA ILE A 48 9.20 -42.00 -15.69
C ILE A 48 9.73 -41.32 -14.43
N GLY A 49 8.97 -41.34 -13.34
CA GLY A 49 9.39 -40.87 -12.04
C GLY A 49 10.62 -41.56 -11.50
N GLU A 50 10.77 -42.89 -11.70
CA GLU A 50 11.96 -43.65 -11.33
C GLU A 50 13.19 -43.18 -12.12
N ILE A 51 13.05 -42.95 -13.43
CA ILE A 51 14.12 -42.40 -14.28
C ILE A 51 14.54 -41.01 -13.82
N ILE A 52 13.56 -40.09 -13.58
CA ILE A 52 13.84 -38.74 -13.13
C ILE A 52 14.48 -38.75 -11.73
N SER A 53 13.96 -39.56 -10.81
CA SER A 53 14.45 -39.64 -9.43
C SER A 53 15.85 -40.29 -9.32
N SER A 54 16.23 -41.14 -10.24
CA SER A 54 17.54 -41.81 -10.24
C SER A 54 18.69 -40.88 -10.59
N ASN A 55 18.44 -39.75 -11.25
CA ASN A 55 19.46 -38.82 -11.71
C ASN A 55 19.24 -37.41 -11.15
N ASN A 56 20.19 -36.92 -10.33
CA ASN A 56 20.11 -35.62 -9.70
C ASN A 56 19.98 -34.47 -10.70
N ARG A 57 20.56 -34.60 -11.92
CA ARG A 57 20.41 -33.57 -12.94
C ARG A 57 18.97 -33.50 -13.46
N TYR A 58 18.37 -34.66 -13.74
CA TYR A 58 16.98 -34.74 -14.20
C TYR A 58 16.01 -34.30 -13.12
N LYS A 59 16.27 -34.66 -11.87
CA LYS A 59 15.50 -34.24 -10.70
C LYS A 59 15.47 -32.72 -10.54
N ASN A 60 16.64 -32.09 -10.59
CA ASN A 60 16.74 -30.61 -10.49
C ASN A 60 16.07 -29.90 -11.66
N ALA A 61 16.26 -30.42 -12.87
CA ALA A 61 15.64 -29.90 -14.08
C ALA A 61 14.09 -29.98 -14.00
N PHE A 62 13.57 -31.12 -13.55
CA PHE A 62 12.15 -31.35 -13.34
C PHE A 62 11.56 -30.34 -12.34
N ILE A 63 12.19 -30.18 -11.17
CA ILE A 63 11.70 -29.25 -10.14
C ILE A 63 11.74 -27.80 -10.64
N ASN A 64 12.79 -27.39 -11.36
CA ASN A 64 12.87 -26.07 -11.96
C ASN A 64 11.73 -25.81 -12.94
N THR A 65 11.40 -26.79 -13.77
CA THR A 65 10.32 -26.66 -14.74
C THR A 65 8.95 -26.67 -14.06
N VAL A 66 8.78 -27.45 -12.99
CA VAL A 66 7.56 -27.42 -12.16
C VAL A 66 7.31 -26.03 -11.63
N ASN A 67 8.33 -25.34 -11.13
CA ASN A 67 8.21 -23.97 -10.66
C ASN A 67 7.76 -23.01 -11.78
N LEU A 68 8.32 -23.16 -12.99
CA LEU A 68 7.93 -22.35 -14.15
C LEU A 68 6.48 -22.61 -14.61
N ILE A 69 6.03 -23.86 -14.53
CA ILE A 69 4.66 -24.25 -14.93
C ILE A 69 3.64 -23.72 -13.91
N ALA A 70 4.00 -23.72 -12.66
CA ALA A 70 3.14 -23.27 -11.59
C ALA A 70 2.79 -21.78 -11.71
N LEU A 71 3.67 -20.96 -12.27
CA LEU A 71 3.34 -19.55 -12.60
C LEU A 71 2.12 -19.43 -13.54
N THR A 72 1.90 -20.43 -14.41
CA THR A 72 0.76 -20.42 -15.35
C THR A 72 -0.51 -21.09 -14.81
N VAL A 73 -0.39 -21.95 -13.80
CA VAL A 73 -1.51 -22.76 -13.25
C VAL A 73 -2.15 -22.10 -12.03
N ILE A 74 -1.40 -21.35 -11.23
CA ILE A 74 -1.85 -20.76 -9.96
C ILE A 74 -2.84 -19.63 -10.15
N ASP A 75 -2.85 -18.97 -11.29
CA ASP A 75 -3.74 -17.85 -11.60
C ASP A 75 -5.25 -18.19 -11.55
N ARG A 76 -5.61 -19.45 -11.24
CA ARG A 76 -7.01 -19.93 -11.36
C ARG A 76 -7.68 -20.43 -10.08
N ASN A 77 -6.95 -20.75 -9.00
CA ASN A 77 -7.55 -21.40 -7.82
C ASN A 77 -7.07 -20.87 -6.45
N GLY A 78 -6.26 -19.82 -6.41
CA GLY A 78 -5.80 -19.21 -5.16
C GLY A 78 -6.79 -18.17 -4.61
N TRP A 79 -6.57 -17.75 -3.38
CA TRP A 79 -7.24 -16.57 -2.82
C TRP A 79 -6.82 -15.31 -3.59
N GLU A 80 -7.80 -14.62 -4.18
CA GLU A 80 -7.57 -13.36 -4.88
C GLU A 80 -7.53 -12.22 -3.87
N ASN A 81 -6.49 -11.39 -3.97
CA ASN A 81 -6.39 -10.20 -3.15
C ASN A 81 -7.51 -9.20 -3.53
N PRO A 82 -8.46 -8.89 -2.65
CA PRO A 82 -9.50 -7.91 -2.96
C PRO A 82 -8.92 -6.50 -3.20
N TRP A 83 -7.67 -6.28 -2.79
CA TRP A 83 -6.95 -5.00 -2.91
C TRP A 83 -5.94 -4.99 -4.06
N ASP A 84 -6.13 -5.79 -5.10
CA ASP A 84 -5.27 -5.79 -6.29
C ASP A 84 -5.15 -4.40 -6.96
N PHE A 85 -6.14 -3.53 -6.75
CA PHE A 85 -6.12 -2.14 -7.24
C PHE A 85 -4.98 -1.27 -6.68
N THR A 86 -4.28 -1.67 -5.60
CA THR A 86 -3.18 -0.91 -4.99
C THR A 86 -1.92 -0.88 -5.87
N THR A 87 -1.72 -1.93 -6.67
CA THR A 87 -0.53 -2.09 -7.51
C THR A 87 -0.59 -1.26 -8.79
N ARG A 88 0.41 -0.39 -9.02
CA ARG A 88 0.49 0.56 -10.14
C ARG A 88 1.42 0.15 -11.27
N GLY A 89 1.98 -1.02 -11.21
CA GLY A 89 2.89 -1.54 -12.22
C GLY A 89 4.28 -1.83 -11.68
N THR A 90 5.26 -1.88 -12.58
CA THR A 90 6.60 -2.37 -12.27
C THR A 90 7.65 -1.27 -12.42
N MET A 91 8.58 -1.20 -11.48
CA MET A 91 9.79 -0.39 -11.56
C MET A 91 10.85 -1.19 -12.31
N ALA A 92 11.19 -0.78 -13.52
CA ALA A 92 12.14 -1.52 -14.35
C ALA A 92 13.61 -1.24 -13.98
N TRP A 93 13.93 -0.01 -13.57
CA TRP A 93 15.31 0.42 -13.28
C TRP A 93 15.29 1.53 -12.22
N GLY A 94 16.22 1.44 -11.28
CA GLY A 94 16.31 2.36 -10.15
C GLY A 94 15.40 1.94 -8.99
N ASP A 95 15.66 2.52 -7.83
CA ASP A 95 15.02 2.20 -6.54
C ASP A 95 14.06 3.30 -6.06
N SER A 96 13.76 4.27 -6.93
CA SER A 96 12.87 5.38 -6.61
C SER A 96 11.94 5.77 -7.76
N VAL A 97 10.73 6.21 -7.39
CA VAL A 97 9.74 6.79 -8.30
C VAL A 97 9.41 8.19 -7.84
N ARG A 98 9.51 9.14 -8.76
CA ARG A 98 9.17 10.53 -8.51
C ARG A 98 7.73 10.81 -8.94
N GLU A 99 6.95 11.34 -8.02
CA GLU A 99 5.62 11.85 -8.23
C GLU A 99 5.64 13.38 -8.19
N MET A 100 5.02 14.02 -9.18
CA MET A 100 4.95 15.49 -9.26
C MET A 100 3.52 15.91 -9.51
N MET A 101 3.09 16.98 -8.83
CA MET A 101 1.79 17.59 -9.03
C MET A 101 1.91 19.12 -9.02
N LEU A 102 1.07 19.78 -9.81
CA LEU A 102 0.96 21.23 -9.88
C LEU A 102 -0.34 21.67 -9.22
N ASP A 103 -0.32 22.76 -8.44
CA ASP A 103 -1.53 23.43 -7.96
C ASP A 103 -2.02 24.43 -9.01
N LEU A 104 -3.19 25.01 -8.75
CA LEU A 104 -3.76 26.05 -9.59
C LEU A 104 -2.91 27.31 -9.48
N VAL A 105 -2.81 28.04 -10.60
CA VAL A 105 -2.19 29.37 -10.64
C VAL A 105 -3.20 30.40 -10.11
N ASP A 106 -2.73 31.37 -9.36
CA ASP A 106 -3.56 32.44 -8.85
C ASP A 106 -3.96 33.45 -9.96
N PRO A 107 -5.19 33.96 -9.95
CA PRO A 107 -5.62 34.98 -10.91
C PRO A 107 -5.06 36.36 -10.54
N HIS A 108 -4.73 37.16 -11.54
CA HIS A 108 -4.34 38.55 -11.38
C HIS A 108 -5.46 39.48 -11.80
N ASP A 109 -5.61 40.60 -11.09
CA ASP A 109 -6.52 41.63 -11.51
C ASP A 109 -5.99 42.36 -12.74
N TYR A 110 -6.86 42.57 -13.73
CA TYR A 110 -6.54 43.39 -14.89
C TYR A 110 -6.56 44.87 -14.43
N ASN A 111 -5.39 45.48 -14.42
CA ASN A 111 -5.26 46.88 -14.08
C ASN A 111 -4.88 47.69 -15.35
N ASP A 112 -5.70 48.67 -15.72
CA ASP A 112 -5.47 49.55 -16.87
C ASP A 112 -4.31 50.55 -16.63
N ASP A 113 -3.84 50.70 -15.39
CA ASP A 113 -2.68 51.52 -15.07
C ASP A 113 -1.37 50.80 -15.51
N LEU A 114 -0.98 51.09 -16.75
CA LEU A 114 0.28 50.68 -17.36
C LEU A 114 1.55 51.22 -16.67
N ALA A 115 1.39 51.93 -15.54
CA ALA A 115 2.49 52.52 -14.78
C ALA A 115 3.32 51.46 -14.00
N ASP A 116 2.79 50.26 -13.80
CA ASP A 116 3.52 49.12 -13.18
C ASP A 116 4.09 48.22 -14.28
N GLU A 117 5.03 48.71 -15.08
CA GLU A 117 5.79 47.93 -16.10
C GLU A 117 6.49 46.71 -15.46
N ASP A 118 6.78 46.74 -14.18
CA ASP A 118 7.43 45.65 -13.44
C ASP A 118 6.55 44.39 -13.38
N LYS A 119 5.22 44.50 -13.36
CA LYS A 119 4.30 43.35 -13.28
C LYS A 119 4.27 42.49 -14.57
N PHE A 120 4.58 43.07 -15.72
CA PHE A 120 4.67 42.32 -16.98
C PHE A 120 5.97 41.50 -17.11
N ILE A 121 6.96 41.82 -16.32
CA ILE A 121 8.28 41.19 -16.32
C ILE A 121 8.45 40.23 -15.16
N GLU A 122 7.56 40.31 -14.15
CA GLU A 122 7.59 39.45 -12.97
C GLU A 122 7.37 37.99 -13.38
N THR A 123 8.32 37.13 -13.01
CA THR A 123 8.23 35.70 -13.32
C THR A 123 7.59 34.99 -12.16
N GLU A 124 6.35 34.54 -12.34
CA GLU A 124 5.71 33.64 -11.40
C GLU A 124 6.10 32.19 -11.67
N VAL A 125 6.64 31.58 -10.66
CA VAL A 125 6.97 30.14 -10.72
C VAL A 125 5.78 29.37 -10.15
N PRO A 126 5.14 28.47 -10.93
CA PRO A 126 4.03 27.67 -10.41
C PRO A 126 4.49 26.78 -9.25
N ASN A 127 3.63 26.59 -8.26
CA ASN A 127 3.89 25.70 -7.14
C ASN A 127 3.95 24.25 -7.63
N VAL A 128 5.16 23.67 -7.63
CA VAL A 128 5.42 22.29 -8.02
C VAL A 128 5.64 21.46 -6.77
N PHE A 129 4.70 20.61 -6.47
CA PHE A 129 4.84 19.61 -5.41
C PHE A 129 5.54 18.38 -5.95
N ASN A 130 6.50 17.87 -5.19
CA ASN A 130 7.32 16.74 -5.59
C ASN A 130 7.49 15.77 -4.42
N HIS A 131 7.23 14.50 -4.67
CA HIS A 131 7.41 13.43 -3.70
C HIS A 131 8.17 12.26 -4.32
N ILE A 132 9.01 11.59 -3.54
CA ILE A 132 9.84 10.47 -4.00
C ILE A 132 9.47 9.25 -3.19
N HIS A 133 9.04 8.20 -3.88
CA HIS A 133 8.80 6.89 -3.31
C HIS A 133 10.02 6.00 -3.55
N VAL A 134 10.52 5.35 -2.51
CA VAL A 134 11.70 4.48 -2.58
C VAL A 134 11.33 3.04 -2.33
N LEU A 135 12.15 2.12 -2.85
CA LEU A 135 12.05 0.69 -2.58
C LEU A 135 12.21 0.45 -1.07
N ASN A 136 11.19 -0.08 -0.40
CA ASN A 136 11.14 -0.25 1.05
C ASN A 136 10.84 -1.67 1.51
N TYR A 137 10.57 -2.59 0.59
CA TYR A 137 10.25 -3.98 0.90
C TYR A 137 11.07 -4.93 0.06
N GLN A 138 11.89 -5.76 0.72
CA GLN A 138 12.72 -6.77 0.10
C GLN A 138 12.64 -8.04 0.94
N LYS A 139 11.90 -9.03 0.46
CA LYS A 139 11.68 -10.30 1.17
C LYS A 139 11.86 -11.49 0.24
N TYR A 140 12.05 -12.65 0.83
CA TYR A 140 11.94 -13.91 0.13
C TYR A 140 11.11 -14.89 0.96
N TYR A 141 10.36 -15.71 0.25
CA TYR A 141 9.61 -16.83 0.81
C TYR A 141 10.36 -18.10 0.50
N LYS A 142 10.36 -19.03 1.44
CA LYS A 142 11.10 -20.29 1.31
C LYS A 142 10.21 -21.46 1.67
N THR A 143 10.17 -22.46 0.79
CA THR A 143 9.69 -23.82 1.11
C THR A 143 10.77 -24.84 0.82
N THR A 144 10.68 -26.01 1.45
CA THR A 144 11.69 -27.07 1.30
C THR A 144 10.97 -28.36 0.99
N THR A 145 11.37 -29.03 -0.08
CA THR A 145 10.90 -30.35 -0.47
C THR A 145 12.00 -31.38 -0.27
N SER A 146 11.63 -32.56 0.24
CA SER A 146 12.56 -33.68 0.37
C SER A 146 12.51 -34.63 -0.86
N ASP A 147 13.56 -35.39 -1.05
CA ASP A 147 13.60 -36.40 -2.09
C ASP A 147 12.50 -37.45 -1.92
N ASP A 148 12.14 -37.80 -0.67
CA ASP A 148 11.07 -38.74 -0.38
C ASP A 148 9.71 -38.19 -0.82
N GLN A 149 9.43 -36.89 -0.56
CA GLN A 149 8.20 -36.23 -1.02
C GLN A 149 8.12 -36.23 -2.54
N MET A 150 9.26 -35.97 -3.21
CA MET A 150 9.29 -35.97 -4.66
C MET A 150 9.09 -37.39 -5.22
N SER A 151 9.69 -38.42 -4.61
CA SER A 151 9.47 -39.80 -4.99
C SER A 151 8.01 -40.24 -4.78
N MET A 152 7.38 -39.78 -3.70
CA MET A 152 5.95 -40.03 -3.44
C MET A 152 5.05 -39.29 -4.45
N ALA A 153 5.47 -38.14 -4.98
CA ALA A 153 4.72 -37.43 -6.02
C ALA A 153 4.54 -38.27 -7.29
N PHE A 154 5.52 -39.13 -7.63
CA PHE A 154 5.42 -40.02 -8.78
C PHE A 154 4.66 -41.32 -8.50
N ALA A 155 4.11 -41.52 -7.29
CA ALA A 155 3.35 -42.74 -6.98
C ALA A 155 2.00 -42.80 -7.70
N SER A 156 1.37 -41.67 -8.00
CA SER A 156 0.12 -41.58 -8.76
C SER A 156 -0.05 -40.21 -9.43
N GLU A 157 -0.93 -40.17 -10.42
CA GLU A 157 -1.31 -38.93 -11.08
C GLU A 157 -1.77 -37.84 -10.09
N GLN A 158 -2.65 -38.20 -9.17
CA GLN A 158 -3.16 -37.26 -8.14
C GLN A 158 -2.06 -36.75 -7.22
N SER A 159 -1.10 -37.61 -6.86
CA SER A 159 0.04 -37.22 -6.03
C SER A 159 0.96 -36.23 -6.73
N LEU A 160 1.14 -36.39 -8.05
CA LEU A 160 1.93 -35.47 -8.86
C LEU A 160 1.29 -34.08 -8.93
N PHE A 161 -0.02 -34.01 -9.17
CA PHE A 161 -0.75 -32.74 -9.17
C PHE A 161 -0.70 -32.05 -7.80
N ASN A 162 -0.95 -32.81 -6.73
CA ASN A 162 -0.91 -32.27 -5.37
C ASN A 162 0.48 -31.72 -5.02
N PHE A 163 1.55 -32.42 -5.43
CA PHE A 163 2.92 -31.97 -5.18
C PHE A 163 3.24 -30.64 -5.89
N VAL A 164 2.88 -30.53 -7.18
CA VAL A 164 3.09 -29.32 -7.97
C VAL A 164 2.30 -28.16 -7.35
N ASP A 165 1.03 -28.38 -7.02
CA ASP A 165 0.15 -27.37 -6.42
C ASP A 165 0.65 -26.93 -5.03
N GLU A 166 1.09 -27.87 -4.19
CA GLU A 166 1.55 -27.59 -2.82
C GLU A 166 2.83 -26.75 -2.78
N VAL A 167 3.83 -27.10 -3.59
CA VAL A 167 5.13 -26.43 -3.57
C VAL A 167 5.03 -24.96 -3.98
N VAL A 168 4.24 -24.67 -4.98
CA VAL A 168 4.18 -23.35 -5.59
C VAL A 168 3.08 -22.49 -4.98
N ARG A 169 1.91 -23.08 -4.79
CA ARG A 169 0.77 -22.40 -4.22
C ARG A 169 1.06 -21.76 -2.87
N MET A 170 1.75 -22.50 -1.97
CA MET A 170 2.09 -21.96 -0.64
C MET A 170 2.95 -20.69 -0.70
N LEU A 171 3.89 -20.60 -1.66
CA LEU A 171 4.76 -19.44 -1.82
C LEU A 171 3.96 -18.21 -2.29
N TYR A 172 3.14 -18.40 -3.34
CA TYR A 172 2.35 -17.30 -3.93
C TYR A 172 1.20 -16.85 -3.04
N GLU A 173 0.45 -17.78 -2.44
CA GLU A 173 -0.61 -17.41 -1.49
C GLU A 173 -0.06 -16.65 -0.30
N SER A 174 1.12 -17.07 0.21
CA SER A 174 1.79 -16.33 1.29
C SER A 174 2.15 -14.92 0.86
N MET A 175 2.66 -14.73 -0.35
CA MET A 175 2.98 -13.42 -0.91
C MET A 175 1.73 -12.53 -1.04
N ILE A 176 0.68 -13.06 -1.67
CA ILE A 176 -0.56 -12.31 -1.93
C ILE A 176 -1.21 -11.87 -0.60
N TYR A 177 -1.24 -12.78 0.37
CA TYR A 177 -1.75 -12.46 1.70
C TYR A 177 -0.91 -11.39 2.42
N ASP A 178 0.41 -11.47 2.32
CA ASP A 178 1.32 -10.51 2.94
C ASP A 178 1.21 -9.11 2.32
N ILE A 179 1.03 -9.02 1.00
CA ILE A 179 0.76 -7.75 0.32
C ILE A 179 -0.54 -7.12 0.87
N PHE A 180 -1.61 -7.90 0.95
CA PHE A 180 -2.87 -7.43 1.54
C PHE A 180 -2.70 -6.93 2.98
N LEU A 181 -1.96 -7.68 3.81
CA LEU A 181 -1.72 -7.28 5.21
C LEU A 181 -0.94 -5.96 5.32
N VAL A 182 0.07 -5.77 4.47
CA VAL A 182 0.88 -4.54 4.47
C VAL A 182 0.05 -3.35 3.99
N ASP A 183 -0.73 -3.51 2.92
CA ASP A 183 -1.61 -2.46 2.40
C ASP A 183 -2.67 -2.05 3.43
N LYS A 184 -3.29 -3.03 4.08
CA LYS A 184 -4.25 -2.80 5.17
C LYS A 184 -3.59 -2.07 6.35
N TYR A 185 -2.42 -2.52 6.78
CA TYR A 185 -1.65 -1.88 7.85
C TYR A 185 -1.31 -0.44 7.50
N MET A 186 -0.86 -0.18 6.26
CA MET A 186 -0.50 1.14 5.78
C MET A 186 -1.71 2.09 5.78
N LEU A 187 -2.88 1.63 5.31
CA LEU A 187 -4.11 2.41 5.37
C LEU A 187 -4.46 2.83 6.80
N CYS A 188 -4.47 1.85 7.72
CA CYS A 188 -4.81 2.11 9.12
C CYS A 188 -3.81 3.06 9.79
N ARG A 189 -2.51 2.91 9.52
CA ARG A 189 -1.49 3.84 10.02
C ARG A 189 -1.66 5.25 9.48
N ARG A 190 -1.92 5.40 8.19
CA ARG A 190 -2.16 6.71 7.58
C ARG A 190 -3.42 7.38 8.13
N ALA A 191 -4.46 6.61 8.44
CA ALA A 191 -5.63 7.13 9.13
C ALA A 191 -5.28 7.62 10.54
N LEU A 192 -4.58 6.81 11.34
CA LEU A 192 -4.18 7.15 12.71
C LEU A 192 -3.17 8.29 12.80
N ASP A 193 -2.30 8.44 11.80
CA ASP A 193 -1.36 9.56 11.71
C ASP A 193 -2.05 10.88 11.31
N GLY A 194 -3.34 10.82 10.92
CA GLY A 194 -4.12 11.97 10.50
C GLY A 194 -3.73 12.52 9.13
N THR A 195 -2.98 11.75 8.32
CA THR A 195 -2.67 12.11 6.93
C THR A 195 -3.87 11.93 6.00
N ILE A 196 -4.85 11.11 6.40
CA ILE A 196 -6.12 10.95 5.73
C ILE A 196 -7.12 11.89 6.37
N THR A 197 -7.80 12.72 5.57
CA THR A 197 -8.88 13.59 6.07
C THR A 197 -10.00 12.75 6.67
N SER A 198 -10.41 13.06 7.90
CA SER A 198 -11.50 12.38 8.57
C SER A 198 -12.78 13.19 8.53
N LYS A 199 -13.92 12.50 8.34
CA LYS A 199 -15.27 13.06 8.41
C LYS A 199 -16.10 12.24 9.38
N LYS A 200 -16.69 12.93 10.36
CA LYS A 200 -17.60 12.31 11.31
C LYS A 200 -18.95 11.99 10.66
N ILE A 201 -19.48 10.82 10.96
CA ILE A 201 -20.88 10.46 10.75
C ILE A 201 -21.61 10.67 12.09
N ASP A 202 -22.37 11.73 12.19
CA ASP A 202 -23.08 12.04 13.42
C ASP A 202 -24.13 10.98 13.74
N ASN A 203 -24.24 10.63 15.03
CA ASN A 203 -25.21 9.69 15.55
C ASN A 203 -25.22 8.29 14.89
N TYR A 204 -24.05 7.82 14.42
CA TYR A 204 -23.89 6.59 13.64
C TYR A 204 -24.62 5.37 14.19
N ALA A 205 -24.59 5.17 15.52
CA ALA A 205 -25.19 4.01 16.17
C ALA A 205 -26.74 3.95 16.04
N ASN A 206 -27.39 5.11 15.81
CA ASN A 206 -28.85 5.20 15.67
C ASN A 206 -29.31 5.42 14.23
N LEU A 207 -28.38 5.50 13.28
CA LEU A 207 -28.70 5.68 11.87
C LEU A 207 -29.16 4.35 11.25
N THR A 208 -30.17 4.44 10.40
CA THR A 208 -30.52 3.34 9.50
C THR A 208 -29.44 3.14 8.44
N ALA A 209 -29.37 1.94 7.85
CA ALA A 209 -28.41 1.65 6.78
C ALA A 209 -28.52 2.64 5.60
N ARG A 210 -29.74 3.09 5.27
CA ARG A 210 -29.98 4.12 4.25
C ARG A 210 -29.36 5.47 4.60
N GLU A 211 -29.45 5.91 5.84
CA GLU A 211 -28.87 7.17 6.29
C GLU A 211 -27.34 7.10 6.29
N LYS A 212 -26.76 5.97 6.72
CA LYS A 212 -25.33 5.71 6.62
C LYS A 212 -24.86 5.75 5.15
N ALA A 213 -25.57 5.10 4.22
CA ALA A 213 -25.28 5.17 2.79
C ALA A 213 -25.37 6.61 2.25
N THR A 214 -26.36 7.37 2.70
CA THR A 214 -26.51 8.78 2.31
C THR A 214 -25.32 9.62 2.75
N ALA A 215 -24.82 9.38 3.96
CA ALA A 215 -23.60 10.06 4.46
C ALA A 215 -22.37 9.73 3.58
N ILE A 216 -22.16 8.47 3.23
CA ILE A 216 -21.06 8.02 2.35
C ILE A 216 -21.21 8.67 0.96
N LYS A 217 -22.41 8.63 0.38
CA LYS A 217 -22.70 9.25 -0.92
C LYS A 217 -22.47 10.76 -0.91
N THR A 218 -22.78 11.43 0.17
CA THR A 218 -22.55 12.87 0.32
C THR A 218 -21.06 13.19 0.24
N VAL A 219 -20.21 12.46 0.96
CA VAL A 219 -18.76 12.63 0.91
C VAL A 219 -18.23 12.30 -0.49
N SER A 220 -18.66 11.21 -1.10
CA SER A 220 -18.30 10.86 -2.48
C SER A 220 -18.64 11.98 -3.46
N ASN A 221 -19.83 12.58 -3.36
CA ASN A 221 -20.24 13.71 -4.21
C ASN A 221 -19.35 14.94 -3.96
N LEU A 222 -19.05 15.26 -2.69
CA LEU A 222 -18.21 16.41 -2.33
C LEU A 222 -16.78 16.26 -2.86
N MET A 223 -16.22 15.06 -2.88
CA MET A 223 -14.87 14.79 -3.41
C MET A 223 -14.77 15.02 -4.93
N THR A 224 -15.87 15.10 -5.67
CA THR A 224 -15.84 15.42 -7.10
C THR A 224 -15.56 16.90 -7.40
N PHE A 225 -15.68 17.76 -6.41
CA PHE A 225 -15.34 19.17 -6.52
C PHE A 225 -13.89 19.41 -6.10
N ARG A 226 -13.23 20.35 -6.77
CA ARG A 226 -11.86 20.73 -6.39
C ARG A 226 -11.82 21.30 -4.97
N SER A 227 -11.02 20.66 -4.12
CA SER A 227 -10.87 21.05 -2.71
C SER A 227 -9.47 20.70 -2.20
N PRO A 228 -8.86 21.54 -1.38
CA PRO A 228 -7.59 21.22 -0.72
C PRO A 228 -7.79 20.27 0.48
N ASN A 229 -9.03 19.99 0.89
CA ASN A 229 -9.35 19.36 2.16
C ASN A 229 -9.19 17.84 2.18
N TYR A 230 -8.99 17.17 1.02
CA TYR A 230 -8.98 15.73 0.94
C TYR A 230 -7.58 15.10 0.73
N ASN A 231 -6.54 15.92 0.71
CA ASN A 231 -5.17 15.46 0.60
C ASN A 231 -4.26 16.21 1.58
N PRO A 232 -3.19 15.56 2.11
CA PRO A 232 -2.30 16.18 3.09
C PRO A 232 -1.43 17.30 2.53
N ALA A 233 -1.23 17.35 1.20
CA ALA A 233 -0.48 18.42 0.56
C ALA A 233 -1.28 19.71 0.37
N GLY A 234 -2.58 19.72 0.65
CA GLY A 234 -3.45 20.88 0.51
C GLY A 234 -3.67 21.35 -0.93
N ILE A 235 -3.41 20.49 -1.91
CA ILE A 235 -3.58 20.78 -3.34
C ILE A 235 -5.07 20.74 -3.69
N ARG A 236 -5.54 21.71 -4.49
CA ARG A 236 -6.93 21.80 -4.95
C ARG A 236 -7.22 20.72 -6.02
N ASN A 237 -7.37 19.49 -5.57
CA ASN A 237 -7.65 18.34 -6.42
C ASN A 237 -9.12 17.91 -6.35
N ALA A 238 -9.59 17.17 -7.37
CA ALA A 238 -10.92 16.58 -7.43
C ALA A 238 -10.79 15.09 -7.74
N VAL A 239 -11.66 14.27 -7.15
CA VAL A 239 -11.72 12.83 -7.39
C VAL A 239 -12.98 12.51 -8.16
N SER A 240 -12.84 12.20 -9.46
CA SER A 240 -13.99 11.85 -10.28
C SER A 240 -14.63 10.55 -9.81
N PHE A 241 -15.92 10.33 -10.06
CA PHE A 241 -16.58 9.07 -9.70
C PHE A 241 -15.89 7.83 -10.31
N ALA A 242 -15.36 7.96 -11.51
CA ALA A 242 -14.64 6.88 -12.20
C ALA A 242 -13.32 6.50 -11.52
N ASP A 243 -12.76 7.40 -10.73
CA ASP A 243 -11.49 7.22 -10.02
C ASP A 243 -11.68 6.94 -8.52
N GLN A 244 -12.92 6.93 -8.04
CA GLN A 244 -13.21 6.64 -6.64
C GLN A 244 -13.21 5.15 -6.35
N VAL A 245 -12.55 4.77 -5.26
CA VAL A 245 -12.60 3.45 -4.63
C VAL A 245 -13.08 3.64 -3.20
N ALA A 246 -14.09 2.89 -2.80
CA ALA A 246 -14.57 2.87 -1.43
C ALA A 246 -14.22 1.54 -0.77
N ILE A 247 -13.54 1.60 0.37
CA ILE A 247 -13.26 0.44 1.23
C ILE A 247 -14.25 0.49 2.38
N ILE A 248 -15.03 -0.58 2.56
CA ILE A 248 -16.02 -0.69 3.62
C ILE A 248 -15.81 -1.95 4.44
N ASP A 249 -16.16 -1.88 5.72
CA ASP A 249 -16.16 -3.01 6.63
C ASP A 249 -17.20 -4.06 6.22
N ALA A 250 -16.85 -5.34 6.34
CA ALA A 250 -17.73 -6.44 5.97
C ALA A 250 -19.02 -6.50 6.82
N HIS A 251 -18.97 -6.06 8.09
CA HIS A 251 -20.16 -5.94 8.94
C HIS A 251 -21.11 -4.86 8.43
N PHE A 252 -20.56 -3.75 8.01
CA PHE A 252 -21.32 -2.65 7.43
C PHE A 252 -21.96 -3.05 6.10
N GLU A 253 -21.26 -3.80 5.25
CA GLU A 253 -21.83 -4.35 4.02
C GLU A 253 -22.99 -5.31 4.30
N ALA A 254 -22.85 -6.20 5.27
CA ALA A 254 -23.90 -7.14 5.65
C ALA A 254 -25.16 -6.44 6.19
N GLU A 255 -25.01 -5.33 6.93
CA GLU A 255 -26.15 -4.50 7.36
C GLU A 255 -26.90 -3.90 6.16
N PHE A 256 -26.16 -3.47 5.13
CA PHE A 256 -26.75 -2.99 3.89
C PHE A 256 -27.44 -4.07 3.08
N ALA A 257 -26.84 -5.25 3.00
CA ALA A 257 -27.37 -6.35 2.22
C ALA A 257 -28.69 -6.92 2.78
N THR A 258 -28.89 -6.83 4.10
CA THR A 258 -30.11 -7.30 4.76
C THR A 258 -31.30 -6.34 4.59
N GLU A 259 -31.06 -5.05 4.39
CA GLU A 259 -32.12 -4.12 4.05
C GLU A 259 -32.41 -4.18 2.53
N THR A 260 -33.60 -4.56 2.14
CA THR A 260 -34.03 -4.79 0.74
C THR A 260 -33.79 -3.59 -0.20
N LEU A 261 -33.62 -2.39 0.36
CA LEU A 261 -33.28 -1.16 -0.36
C LEU A 261 -31.78 -1.05 -0.68
N ALA A 262 -30.92 -1.65 0.12
CA ALA A 262 -29.47 -1.56 -0.06
C ALA A 262 -29.01 -2.36 -1.29
N THR A 263 -29.64 -3.48 -1.58
CA THR A 263 -29.37 -4.28 -2.78
C THR A 263 -29.64 -3.54 -4.09
N SER A 264 -30.64 -2.66 -4.09
CA SER A 264 -30.92 -1.75 -5.22
C SER A 264 -29.91 -0.60 -5.32
N PHE A 265 -29.39 -0.15 -4.19
CA PHE A 265 -28.46 0.99 -4.13
C PHE A 265 -27.08 0.67 -4.69
N PHE A 266 -26.59 -0.55 -4.46
CA PHE A 266 -25.28 -0.99 -4.92
C PHE A 266 -25.29 -1.80 -6.22
N LYS A 267 -26.44 -2.41 -6.59
CA LYS A 267 -26.56 -3.24 -7.79
C LYS A 267 -27.20 -2.56 -8.99
N ASN A 268 -27.98 -1.51 -8.81
CA ASN A 268 -28.53 -0.73 -9.91
C ASN A 268 -27.77 0.59 -10.04
N ASP A 269 -26.78 0.56 -10.82
CA ASP A 269 -25.83 1.48 -11.40
C ASP A 269 -26.21 2.97 -11.56
N ALA A 270 -27.44 3.36 -11.43
CA ALA A 270 -27.84 4.72 -11.76
C ALA A 270 -27.53 5.74 -10.63
N ASP A 271 -27.46 5.29 -9.38
CA ASP A 271 -27.45 6.19 -8.23
C ASP A 271 -26.17 6.20 -7.38
N PHE A 272 -25.38 5.13 -7.38
CA PHE A 272 -24.10 5.08 -6.67
C PHE A 272 -22.95 4.98 -7.69
N LYS A 273 -22.32 6.11 -7.95
CA LYS A 273 -21.35 6.29 -9.07
C LYS A 273 -19.91 5.92 -8.72
N ILE A 274 -19.66 5.37 -7.54
CA ILE A 274 -18.31 4.93 -7.15
C ILE A 274 -17.87 3.78 -8.07
N ASN A 275 -16.66 3.87 -8.62
CA ASN A 275 -16.15 2.91 -9.59
C ASN A 275 -15.94 1.51 -9.00
N LYS A 276 -15.37 1.43 -7.79
CA LYS A 276 -15.05 0.16 -7.14
C LYS A 276 -15.40 0.20 -5.67
N LEU A 277 -16.18 -0.79 -5.23
CA LEU A 277 -16.43 -1.08 -3.83
C LEU A 277 -15.56 -2.26 -3.41
N VAL A 278 -14.80 -2.12 -2.35
CA VAL A 278 -13.88 -3.13 -1.84
C VAL A 278 -14.22 -3.43 -0.38
N LEU A 279 -14.24 -4.71 -0.04
CA LEU A 279 -14.47 -5.15 1.32
C LEU A 279 -13.18 -5.27 2.09
N ILE A 280 -13.25 -4.97 3.37
CA ILE A 280 -12.25 -5.29 4.38
C ILE A 280 -12.89 -6.15 5.46
N ASP A 281 -12.14 -7.09 6.01
CA ASP A 281 -12.57 -7.92 7.15
C ASP A 281 -12.88 -7.09 8.39
N SER A 282 -11.93 -6.26 8.80
CA SER A 282 -12.03 -5.29 9.88
C SER A 282 -10.89 -4.28 9.78
N PHE A 283 -11.13 -3.02 10.13
CA PHE A 283 -10.05 -2.03 10.26
C PHE A 283 -9.23 -2.21 11.55
N SER A 284 -9.78 -2.83 12.58
CA SER A 284 -9.14 -2.96 13.90
C SER A 284 -8.42 -4.29 14.12
N GLU A 285 -8.74 -5.32 13.35
CA GLU A 285 -8.14 -6.64 13.50
C GLU A 285 -6.96 -6.81 12.53
N HIS A 286 -5.80 -7.20 13.07
CA HIS A 286 -4.57 -7.37 12.29
C HIS A 286 -3.81 -8.62 12.74
N ASP A 287 -3.21 -9.34 11.78
CA ASP A 287 -2.23 -10.38 12.09
C ASP A 287 -0.90 -9.74 12.51
N THR A 288 -0.84 -9.35 13.79
CA THR A 288 0.30 -8.64 14.38
C THR A 288 1.58 -9.45 14.35
N GLN A 289 1.50 -10.78 14.51
CA GLN A 289 2.66 -11.66 14.51
C GLN A 289 3.30 -11.73 13.11
N ARG A 290 2.47 -11.81 12.09
CA ARG A 290 2.96 -11.86 10.70
C ARG A 290 3.48 -10.50 10.24
N LEU A 291 2.77 -9.42 10.55
CA LEU A 291 3.20 -8.04 10.26
C LEU A 291 4.55 -7.69 10.90
N ALA A 292 4.79 -8.11 12.15
CA ALA A 292 6.07 -7.91 12.81
C ALA A 292 7.23 -8.61 12.07
N LYS A 293 7.00 -9.79 11.49
CA LYS A 293 7.99 -10.50 10.67
C LYS A 293 8.20 -9.85 9.29
N LEU A 294 7.13 -9.28 8.72
CA LEU A 294 7.18 -8.65 7.40
C LEU A 294 7.90 -7.32 7.43
N LEU A 295 7.59 -6.47 8.40
CA LEU A 295 8.07 -5.09 8.47
C LEU A 295 9.29 -4.92 9.38
N ASN A 296 9.62 -5.91 10.22
CA ASN A 296 10.75 -5.86 11.17
C ASN A 296 10.77 -4.54 11.96
N ASP A 297 11.87 -3.77 11.88
CA ASP A 297 12.06 -2.50 12.59
C ASP A 297 11.09 -1.38 12.15
N GLN A 298 10.44 -1.52 11.00
CA GLN A 298 9.43 -0.58 10.53
C GLN A 298 8.02 -0.86 11.11
N TYR A 299 7.83 -2.00 11.76
CA TYR A 299 6.56 -2.33 12.38
C TYR A 299 6.39 -1.59 13.71
N VAL A 300 5.34 -0.80 13.78
CA VAL A 300 4.86 -0.19 15.03
C VAL A 300 3.57 -0.89 15.42
N ALA A 301 3.56 -1.56 16.57
CA ALA A 301 2.34 -2.22 17.07
C ALA A 301 1.25 -1.18 17.35
N PHE A 302 -0.01 -1.55 17.11
CA PHE A 302 -1.14 -0.71 17.48
C PHE A 302 -1.33 -0.74 19.01
N THR A 303 -1.53 0.43 19.60
CA THR A 303 -1.92 0.57 21.00
C THR A 303 -3.43 0.28 21.17
N GLU A 304 -3.87 -0.01 22.38
CA GLU A 304 -5.30 -0.24 22.66
C GLU A 304 -6.17 0.96 22.26
N ALA A 305 -5.67 2.17 22.47
CA ALA A 305 -6.35 3.40 22.07
C ALA A 305 -6.47 3.53 20.54
N GLU A 306 -5.43 3.14 19.81
CA GLU A 306 -5.45 3.13 18.33
C GLU A 306 -6.40 2.06 17.78
N ILE A 307 -6.44 0.89 18.40
CA ILE A 307 -7.40 -0.18 18.06
C ILE A 307 -8.83 0.30 18.28
N ALA A 308 -9.11 0.95 19.42
CA ALA A 308 -10.41 1.52 19.70
C ALA A 308 -10.81 2.62 18.68
N ALA A 309 -9.86 3.46 18.27
CA ALA A 309 -10.07 4.44 17.21
C ALA A 309 -10.39 3.76 15.88
N LEU A 310 -9.65 2.69 15.50
CA LEU A 310 -9.90 1.94 14.26
C LEU A 310 -11.26 1.23 14.25
N GLN A 311 -11.81 0.85 15.40
CA GLN A 311 -13.17 0.31 15.51
C GLN A 311 -14.25 1.35 15.15
N SER A 312 -13.95 2.63 15.27
CA SER A 312 -14.86 3.72 14.87
C SER A 312 -14.80 4.05 13.37
N LEU A 313 -13.87 3.46 12.63
CA LEU A 313 -13.71 3.65 11.19
C LEU A 313 -14.64 2.71 10.42
N HIS A 314 -15.49 3.27 9.58
CA HIS A 314 -16.54 2.51 8.88
C HIS A 314 -16.35 2.45 7.37
N CYS A 315 -15.78 3.49 6.77
CA CYS A 315 -15.56 3.58 5.35
C CYS A 315 -14.38 4.48 5.05
N VAL A 316 -13.61 4.14 4.01
CA VAL A 316 -12.60 5.03 3.44
C VAL A 316 -12.86 5.18 1.95
N ILE A 317 -13.04 6.42 1.50
CA ILE A 317 -13.19 6.75 0.08
C ILE A 317 -11.88 7.38 -0.38
N MET A 318 -11.30 6.85 -1.43
CA MET A 318 -10.01 7.32 -1.95
C MET A 318 -9.99 7.39 -3.46
N HIS A 319 -9.07 8.18 -3.99
CA HIS A 319 -8.71 8.11 -5.40
C HIS A 319 -8.00 6.78 -5.66
N ARG A 320 -8.31 6.11 -6.77
CA ARG A 320 -7.69 4.81 -7.12
C ARG A 320 -6.16 4.88 -7.18
N GLU A 321 -5.57 6.06 -7.42
CA GLU A 321 -4.13 6.29 -7.43
C GLU A 321 -3.58 6.81 -6.11
N TRP A 322 -4.34 6.72 -5.02
CA TRP A 322 -3.85 7.05 -3.70
C TRP A 322 -2.76 6.07 -3.24
N TYR A 323 -2.92 4.76 -3.53
CA TYR A 323 -1.84 3.79 -3.41
C TYR A 323 -0.89 3.89 -4.60
N GLN A 324 0.40 3.93 -4.34
CA GLN A 324 1.48 4.01 -5.33
C GLN A 324 2.40 2.79 -5.28
N ASP A 325 1.83 1.65 -4.95
CA ASP A 325 2.58 0.40 -4.83
C ASP A 325 3.11 -0.05 -6.18
N ARG A 326 4.38 -0.46 -6.19
CA ARG A 326 5.05 -0.91 -7.40
C ARG A 326 5.90 -2.14 -7.14
N ASN A 327 5.81 -3.08 -8.04
CA ASN A 327 6.71 -4.22 -8.06
C ASN A 327 8.07 -3.82 -8.64
N TYR A 328 9.15 -4.40 -8.17
CA TYR A 328 10.48 -4.22 -8.75
C TYR A 328 10.81 -5.40 -9.68
N ALA A 329 11.23 -5.11 -10.91
CA ALA A 329 11.61 -6.14 -11.88
C ALA A 329 12.99 -6.71 -11.52
N LEU A 330 13.03 -7.94 -11.02
CA LEU A 330 14.26 -8.59 -10.61
C LEU A 330 15.04 -9.24 -11.76
N ASP A 331 14.45 -9.44 -12.93
CA ASP A 331 15.11 -10.16 -14.04
C ASP A 331 14.41 -9.95 -15.39
N ASN A 332 14.14 -8.73 -15.81
CA ASN A 332 13.32 -8.42 -16.99
C ASN A 332 11.91 -9.07 -16.98
N ALA A 333 11.57 -9.75 -15.90
CA ALA A 333 10.24 -10.31 -15.69
C ALA A 333 9.28 -9.15 -15.40
N GLN A 334 8.21 -9.06 -16.16
CA GLN A 334 7.16 -8.06 -15.95
C GLN A 334 6.34 -8.36 -14.69
N GLU A 335 6.65 -9.44 -13.95
CA GLU A 335 5.82 -9.99 -12.91
C GLU A 335 6.48 -10.04 -11.53
N THR A 336 5.66 -10.29 -10.53
CA THR A 336 5.75 -10.09 -9.10
C THR A 336 6.78 -10.92 -8.35
N GLY A 337 7.93 -11.26 -8.91
CA GLY A 337 8.97 -11.96 -8.15
C GLY A 337 9.92 -12.77 -9.01
N LYS A 338 11.01 -13.18 -8.39
CA LYS A 338 11.99 -14.09 -8.99
C LYS A 338 12.04 -15.38 -8.21
N GLU A 339 11.79 -16.48 -8.87
CA GLU A 339 11.98 -17.80 -8.29
C GLU A 339 13.42 -18.28 -8.46
N THR A 340 13.93 -18.91 -7.41
CA THR A 340 15.22 -19.59 -7.42
C THR A 340 15.15 -20.88 -6.61
N MET A 341 15.95 -21.86 -6.98
CA MET A 341 16.03 -23.13 -6.26
C MET A 341 17.47 -23.46 -5.89
N PHE A 342 17.64 -24.06 -4.73
CA PHE A 342 18.91 -24.59 -4.28
C PHE A 342 18.73 -26.03 -3.75
N TYR A 343 19.37 -27.00 -4.40
CA TYR A 343 19.42 -28.37 -3.93
C TYR A 343 20.62 -28.59 -3.01
N ASN A 344 20.38 -29.15 -1.82
CA ASN A 344 21.44 -29.53 -0.88
C ASN A 344 21.67 -31.06 -0.92
N PRO A 345 22.79 -31.52 -1.52
CA PRO A 345 23.07 -32.94 -1.66
C PRO A 345 23.38 -33.65 -0.33
N GLN A 346 23.75 -32.92 0.73
CA GLN A 346 24.00 -33.54 2.04
C GLN A 346 22.71 -33.94 2.75
N THR A 347 21.66 -33.13 2.59
CA THR A 347 20.38 -33.36 3.28
C THR A 347 19.32 -33.94 2.36
N LEU A 348 19.62 -34.12 1.08
CA LEU A 348 18.68 -34.56 0.05
C LEU A 348 17.40 -33.72 0.03
N LYS A 349 17.55 -32.38 0.10
CA LYS A 349 16.45 -31.43 0.14
C LYS A 349 16.63 -30.33 -0.89
N ALA A 350 15.56 -29.97 -1.57
CA ALA A 350 15.49 -28.81 -2.43
C ALA A 350 14.79 -27.65 -1.70
N ASN A 351 15.46 -26.51 -1.67
CA ASN A 351 14.89 -25.26 -1.15
C ASN A 351 14.42 -24.41 -2.32
N HIS A 352 13.15 -24.04 -2.31
CA HIS A 352 12.53 -23.16 -3.27
C HIS A 352 12.40 -21.79 -2.65
N PHE A 353 12.78 -20.76 -3.38
CA PHE A 353 12.72 -19.37 -2.93
C PHE A 353 11.91 -18.54 -3.93
N LEU A 354 11.02 -17.72 -3.43
CA LEU A 354 10.36 -16.66 -4.17
C LEU A 354 10.85 -15.33 -3.61
N HIS A 355 11.62 -14.59 -4.41
CA HIS A 355 12.14 -13.27 -4.03
C HIS A 355 11.18 -12.19 -4.51
N ILE A 356 10.86 -11.24 -3.61
CA ILE A 356 9.96 -10.14 -3.89
C ILE A 356 10.57 -8.84 -3.43
N TRP A 357 10.64 -7.92 -4.35
CA TRP A 357 11.02 -6.55 -4.07
C TRP A 357 9.88 -5.63 -4.48
N ARG A 358 9.46 -4.77 -3.56
CA ARG A 358 8.31 -3.92 -3.76
C ARG A 358 8.48 -2.56 -3.08
N CYS A 359 7.90 -1.54 -3.68
CA CYS A 359 7.67 -0.26 -3.05
C CYS A 359 6.24 -0.21 -2.57
N PHE A 360 6.02 -0.11 -1.26
CA PHE A 360 4.73 0.20 -0.67
C PHE A 360 4.68 1.70 -0.38
N ALA A 361 3.75 2.41 -0.99
CA ALA A 361 3.68 3.85 -0.88
C ALA A 361 2.25 4.38 -1.02
N THR A 362 1.99 5.53 -0.39
CA THR A 362 0.77 6.30 -0.56
C THR A 362 1.10 7.68 -1.07
N SER A 363 0.30 8.19 -2.00
CA SER A 363 0.47 9.54 -2.53
C SER A 363 -0.03 10.60 -1.55
N PRO A 364 0.73 11.66 -1.30
CA PRO A 364 0.26 12.81 -0.53
C PRO A 364 -0.66 13.75 -1.33
N PHE A 365 -0.80 13.54 -2.63
CA PHE A 365 -1.47 14.45 -3.56
C PHE A 365 -2.89 14.04 -3.89
N TYR A 366 -3.19 12.75 -3.89
CA TYR A 366 -4.52 12.25 -4.23
C TYR A 366 -5.46 12.25 -3.03
N GLY A 367 -6.73 12.57 -3.31
CA GLY A 367 -7.75 12.68 -2.28
C GLY A 367 -8.07 11.34 -1.62
N CYS A 368 -8.14 11.36 -0.28
CA CYS A 368 -8.58 10.26 0.56
C CYS A 368 -9.36 10.80 1.75
N CYS A 369 -10.49 10.15 2.08
CA CYS A 369 -11.36 10.55 3.18
C CYS A 369 -11.79 9.33 3.99
N ALA A 370 -11.49 9.34 5.29
CA ALA A 370 -11.92 8.35 6.26
C ALA A 370 -13.23 8.78 6.94
N MET A 371 -14.20 7.89 7.03
CA MET A 371 -15.49 8.14 7.66
C MET A 371 -15.57 7.42 9.00
N THR A 372 -15.71 8.18 10.08
CA THR A 372 -15.67 7.67 11.45
C THR A 372 -16.90 8.07 12.24
N SER A 373 -17.25 7.28 13.25
CA SER A 373 -18.26 7.65 14.26
C SER A 373 -17.71 8.56 15.37
N ASP A 374 -16.38 8.61 15.54
CA ASP A 374 -15.72 9.44 16.54
C ASP A 374 -15.60 10.90 16.08
N THR A 375 -15.53 11.80 17.07
CA THR A 375 -15.27 13.21 16.79
C THR A 375 -13.77 13.44 16.66
N PRO A 376 -13.27 13.86 15.48
CA PRO A 376 -11.89 14.26 15.33
C PRO A 376 -11.57 15.47 16.21
N GLY A 377 -10.45 15.41 16.91
CA GLY A 377 -10.04 16.50 17.78
C GLY A 377 -8.56 16.38 18.20
N VAL A 378 -7.97 17.51 18.60
CA VAL A 378 -6.62 17.56 19.17
C VAL A 378 -6.72 17.81 20.66
N THR A 379 -6.17 16.90 21.46
CA THR A 379 -6.16 17.00 22.91
C THR A 379 -5.02 17.91 23.38
N SER A 380 -3.79 17.63 22.92
CA SER A 380 -2.59 18.37 23.31
C SER A 380 -1.51 18.32 22.25
N VAL A 381 -0.66 19.34 22.25
CA VAL A 381 0.58 19.41 21.47
C VAL A 381 1.76 19.56 22.43
N THR A 382 2.77 18.71 22.29
CA THR A 382 4.00 18.80 23.07
C THR A 382 5.21 18.83 22.15
N VAL A 383 6.21 19.63 22.50
CA VAL A 383 7.44 19.81 21.70
C VAL A 383 8.62 19.11 22.37
N THR A 384 9.42 18.43 21.60
CA THR A 384 10.63 17.75 22.06
C THR A 384 11.82 18.15 21.17
N PRO A 385 12.95 18.60 21.77
CA PRO A 385 13.16 18.85 23.20
C PRO A 385 12.35 20.05 23.71
N SER A 386 11.87 20.01 24.96
CA SER A 386 11.15 21.15 25.57
C SER A 386 12.06 22.31 25.95
N THR A 387 13.34 22.01 26.24
CA THR A 387 14.40 22.99 26.51
C THR A 387 15.69 22.51 25.88
N VAL A 388 16.44 23.43 25.28
CA VAL A 388 17.75 23.14 24.68
C VAL A 388 18.68 24.36 24.82
N SER A 389 19.96 24.11 25.04
CA SER A 389 21.00 25.16 25.04
C SER A 389 21.89 24.94 23.84
N ILE A 390 22.02 25.95 22.97
CA ILE A 390 22.81 25.84 21.72
C ILE A 390 23.65 27.10 21.48
N SER A 391 24.75 26.92 20.77
CA SER A 391 25.53 28.02 20.26
C SER A 391 25.05 28.48 18.87
N PRO A 392 25.19 29.77 18.53
CA PRO A 392 24.84 30.27 17.20
C PRO A 392 25.56 29.49 16.09
N GLY A 393 24.88 29.29 14.96
CA GLY A 393 25.42 28.54 13.79
C GLY A 393 25.13 27.04 13.79
N ILE A 394 24.54 26.49 14.87
CA ILE A 394 24.19 25.07 14.93
C ILE A 394 22.68 24.91 14.74
N PRO A 395 22.20 24.21 13.68
CA PRO A 395 20.78 23.95 13.50
C PRO A 395 20.26 22.92 14.52
N VAL A 396 19.02 23.09 14.98
CA VAL A 396 18.33 22.13 15.85
C VAL A 396 16.97 21.79 15.27
N GLU A 397 16.67 20.49 15.21
CA GLU A 397 15.36 19.98 14.80
C GLU A 397 14.47 19.76 16.02
N PHE A 398 13.25 20.32 15.97
CA PHE A 398 12.19 20.07 16.95
C PHE A 398 11.17 19.10 16.40
N LYS A 399 10.65 18.24 17.28
CA LYS A 399 9.56 17.31 16.96
C LYS A 399 8.34 17.61 17.82
N ALA A 400 7.17 17.65 17.20
CA ALA A 400 5.91 17.78 17.89
C ALA A 400 5.27 16.40 18.09
N ASN A 401 4.79 16.15 19.31
CA ASN A 401 3.91 15.01 19.60
C ASN A 401 2.51 15.55 19.82
N VAL A 402 1.61 15.23 18.89
CA VAL A 402 0.20 15.67 18.90
C VAL A 402 -0.68 14.50 19.33
N VAL A 403 -1.36 14.66 20.46
CA VAL A 403 -2.34 13.68 20.95
C VAL A 403 -3.70 14.02 20.38
N THR A 404 -4.27 13.08 19.61
CA THR A 404 -5.53 13.28 18.89
C THR A 404 -6.59 12.27 19.29
N THR A 405 -7.85 12.61 18.98
CA THR A 405 -9.01 11.71 18.99
C THR A 405 -9.57 11.62 17.58
N GLY A 406 -10.17 10.49 17.21
CA GLY A 406 -10.96 10.31 15.99
C GLY A 406 -10.25 10.67 14.69
N PHE A 407 -8.98 10.28 14.48
CA PHE A 407 -8.22 10.54 13.24
C PHE A 407 -7.99 12.02 12.87
N ALA A 408 -7.92 12.91 13.84
CA ALA A 408 -7.56 14.30 13.58
C ALA A 408 -6.12 14.41 13.06
N ASN A 409 -5.89 15.38 12.17
CA ASN A 409 -4.57 15.62 11.59
C ASN A 409 -3.55 15.98 12.68
N LYS A 410 -2.43 15.28 12.72
CA LYS A 410 -1.32 15.50 13.67
C LYS A 410 -0.26 16.49 13.18
N SER A 411 -0.43 17.05 11.99
CA SER A 411 0.49 18.04 11.46
C SER A 411 0.51 19.32 12.29
N VAL A 412 1.67 19.94 12.39
CA VAL A 412 1.87 21.22 13.06
C VAL A 412 2.55 22.21 12.13
N THR A 413 2.31 23.48 12.37
CA THR A 413 3.07 24.58 11.77
C THR A 413 3.98 25.18 12.82
N TRP A 414 5.26 25.32 12.49
CA TRP A 414 6.26 25.85 13.38
C TRP A 414 6.42 27.36 13.24
N SER A 415 6.58 28.04 14.35
CA SER A 415 6.84 29.47 14.42
C SER A 415 7.80 29.79 15.59
N ILE A 416 8.40 30.97 15.53
CA ILE A 416 9.25 31.52 16.61
C ILE A 416 8.70 32.89 17.02
N ASP A 417 9.10 33.33 18.19
CA ASP A 417 8.71 34.66 18.67
C ASP A 417 9.29 35.79 17.79
N ASP A 418 8.62 36.96 17.81
CA ASP A 418 8.97 38.06 16.93
C ASP A 418 10.34 38.71 17.30
N THR A 419 10.77 38.60 18.54
CA THR A 419 12.08 39.06 18.99
C THR A 419 13.19 38.26 18.31
N ALA A 420 13.03 36.93 18.25
CA ALA A 420 13.96 36.04 17.56
C ALA A 420 13.97 36.29 16.04
N LYS A 421 12.80 36.52 15.42
CA LYS A 421 12.71 36.89 13.99
C LYS A 421 13.46 38.19 13.70
N ALA A 422 13.29 39.21 14.55
CA ALA A 422 13.99 40.49 14.41
C ALA A 422 15.53 40.37 14.56
N ALA A 423 15.99 39.35 15.30
CA ALA A 423 17.42 39.01 15.42
C ALA A 423 17.98 38.14 14.28
N GLY A 424 17.16 37.86 13.24
CA GLY A 424 17.55 37.05 12.08
C GLY A 424 17.47 35.55 12.30
N VAL A 425 16.88 35.08 13.41
CA VAL A 425 16.60 33.65 13.63
C VAL A 425 15.47 33.19 12.72
N SER A 426 15.57 32.01 12.16
CA SER A 426 14.54 31.41 11.31
C SER A 426 14.22 29.98 11.71
N ILE A 427 12.96 29.58 11.53
CA ILE A 427 12.54 28.20 11.66
C ILE A 427 11.80 27.78 10.38
N ASP A 428 12.07 26.57 9.94
CA ASP A 428 11.31 25.99 8.85
C ASP A 428 9.92 25.60 9.36
N ALA A 429 8.87 26.17 8.74
CA ALA A 429 7.49 26.03 9.19
C ALA A 429 6.94 24.59 9.10
N ILE A 430 7.58 23.71 8.32
CA ILE A 430 7.16 22.34 8.09
C ILE A 430 8.05 21.36 8.87
N SER A 431 9.36 21.48 8.72
CA SER A 431 10.32 20.53 9.31
C SER A 431 10.67 20.81 10.77
N GLY A 432 10.40 22.03 11.27
CA GLY A 432 10.76 22.42 12.63
C GLY A 432 12.29 22.61 12.85
N VAL A 433 13.06 22.79 11.79
CA VAL A 433 14.48 23.05 11.88
C VAL A 433 14.72 24.53 12.19
N LEU A 434 15.26 24.80 13.38
CA LEU A 434 15.64 26.13 13.84
C LEU A 434 17.07 26.46 13.41
N ASN A 435 17.25 27.63 12.80
CA ASN A 435 18.52 28.17 12.37
C ASN A 435 18.80 29.50 13.10
N ILE A 436 19.88 29.56 13.90
CA ILE A 436 20.34 30.77 14.60
C ILE A 436 21.60 31.24 13.90
N PRO A 437 21.59 32.41 13.23
CA PRO A 437 22.80 32.90 12.59
C PRO A 437 23.87 33.27 13.63
N SER A 438 25.16 33.14 13.26
CA SER A 438 26.29 33.46 14.15
C SER A 438 26.34 34.94 14.60
N THR A 439 25.57 35.79 13.96
CA THR A 439 25.43 37.21 14.27
C THR A 439 24.27 37.53 15.20
N ALA A 440 23.46 36.53 15.56
CA ALA A 440 22.31 36.75 16.44
C ALA A 440 22.75 37.11 17.86
N THR A 441 22.09 38.09 18.45
CA THR A 441 22.34 38.58 19.81
C THR A 441 21.24 38.24 20.78
N VAL A 442 20.34 37.33 20.41
CA VAL A 442 19.23 36.88 21.23
C VAL A 442 19.68 35.82 22.24
N GLU A 443 19.30 35.98 23.52
CA GLU A 443 19.68 35.04 24.60
C GLU A 443 18.71 33.85 24.70
N ALA A 444 17.46 34.05 24.30
CA ALA A 444 16.41 33.01 24.34
C ALA A 444 15.48 33.11 23.12
N VAL A 445 15.09 31.97 22.62
CA VAL A 445 14.10 31.83 21.51
C VAL A 445 12.99 30.93 21.96
N THR A 446 11.75 31.35 21.77
CA THR A 446 10.57 30.50 21.98
C THR A 446 10.12 29.92 20.67
N VAL A 447 10.20 28.58 20.58
CA VAL A 447 9.69 27.81 19.43
C VAL A 447 8.26 27.37 19.76
N THR A 448 7.33 27.60 18.85
CA THR A 448 5.90 27.23 19.00
C THR A 448 5.50 26.31 17.87
N ALA A 449 4.93 25.15 18.23
CA ALA A 449 4.25 24.24 17.32
C ALA A 449 2.73 24.48 17.46
N THR A 450 2.05 24.87 16.40
CA THR A 450 0.60 25.07 16.36
C THR A 450 -0.04 23.96 15.55
N SER A 451 -1.07 23.31 16.09
CA SER A 451 -1.79 22.25 15.35
C SER A 451 -2.48 22.84 14.11
N VAL A 452 -2.32 22.16 12.97
CA VAL A 452 -3.02 22.51 11.72
C VAL A 452 -4.52 22.20 11.80
N PHE A 453 -4.90 21.20 12.61
CA PHE A 453 -6.31 20.82 12.77
C PHE A 453 -7.06 21.75 13.72
N ASP A 454 -6.43 22.17 14.81
CA ASP A 454 -7.00 23.05 15.82
C ASP A 454 -5.94 24.07 16.24
N GLU A 455 -5.99 25.25 15.65
CA GLU A 455 -5.04 26.34 15.88
C GLU A 455 -5.01 26.85 17.34
N THR A 456 -6.02 26.48 18.15
CA THR A 456 -6.04 26.80 19.59
C THR A 456 -5.09 25.91 20.41
N LYS A 457 -4.63 24.80 19.82
CA LYS A 457 -3.73 23.83 20.47
C LYS A 457 -2.31 24.07 20.05
N THR A 458 -1.49 24.51 21.00
CA THR A 458 -0.08 24.82 20.79
C THR A 458 0.80 24.11 21.80
N GLY A 459 2.02 23.81 21.39
CA GLY A 459 3.10 23.37 22.27
C GLY A 459 4.31 24.28 22.11
N THR A 460 5.04 24.54 23.17
CA THR A 460 6.18 25.43 23.15
C THR A 460 7.47 24.75 23.63
N ALA A 461 8.59 25.21 23.09
CA ALA A 461 9.94 24.87 23.58
C ALA A 461 10.77 26.14 23.76
N THR A 462 11.66 26.12 24.74
CA THR A 462 12.56 27.26 25.02
C THR A 462 13.99 26.90 24.62
N VAL A 463 14.59 27.73 23.79
CA VAL A 463 15.98 27.60 23.36
C VAL A 463 16.80 28.67 24.06
N THR A 464 17.83 28.28 24.82
CA THR A 464 18.80 29.20 25.41
C THR A 464 19.99 29.30 24.47
N VAL A 465 20.29 30.49 24.01
CA VAL A 465 21.43 30.75 23.13
C VAL A 465 22.65 31.05 23.99
N VAL A 466 23.67 30.22 23.88
CA VAL A 466 24.94 30.39 24.59
C VAL A 466 25.88 31.18 23.68
N LEU A 467 26.00 32.48 23.96
CA LEU A 467 26.83 33.44 23.21
C LEU A 467 28.31 33.31 23.54
#